data_9db3a3b25533cb7633b532062bbc7457
#
_entry.id   9db3a3b25533cb7633b532062bbc7457
#
_cell.length_a   1.000
_cell.length_b   1.000
_cell.length_c   1.000
_cell.angle_alpha   90.00
_cell.angle_beta   90.00
_cell.angle_gamma   90.00
#
_symmetry.space_group_name_H-M   'P 1'
#
loop_
_entity.id
_entity.type
_entity.pdbx_description
1 polymer ?
#
loop_
_entity_poly.entity_id
_entity_poly.type
_entity_poly.pdbx_seq_one_letter_code
_entity_poly.pdbx_strand_id
1 'polypeptide(L)'
;MLDASMLSFLAPAFFASLILTGIHAYLGVHVVERGVIFVDLSLAQIAALGATIAIFLPAAHGDPHAKIVYWISLAFTFIGAFVFSTVRSTRARIPKEAIIGICYAVASAASILAMSKATSESEHLKDMLVGNILAVSWTEVGETALLYGAIGLFHYVFRRRFLEISMDPHRAEVRGVSVRFWDFLFYASFGFVVTSSVSIAGVLLVFCYLIVPSVAAMLYAQSVGKRLAIGWSMGTIVSALGVYLSLQLDLPTGATIVCTFGLVLILMAVARPLFNR
;
A
#
# COMPACT_ATOMS: atom_id res chain seq x y z
N MET A 1 -16.81 27.92 6.98
CA MET A 1 -17.18 27.85 5.56
C MET A 1 -15.96 27.41 4.77
N LEU A 2 -16.07 26.39 3.93
CA LEU A 2 -14.99 26.01 3.03
C LEU A 2 -14.89 27.11 1.96
N ASP A 3 -13.80 27.87 2.00
CA ASP A 3 -13.54 28.92 1.02
C ASP A 3 -12.95 28.30 -0.26
N ALA A 4 -13.14 28.94 -1.42
CA ALA A 4 -12.65 28.41 -2.71
C ALA A 4 -11.14 28.18 -2.72
N SER A 5 -10.38 28.99 -2.00
CA SER A 5 -8.94 28.82 -1.79
C SER A 5 -8.59 27.53 -1.03
N MET A 6 -9.37 27.19 0.00
CA MET A 6 -9.20 25.98 0.79
C MET A 6 -9.56 24.72 -0.01
N LEU A 7 -10.61 24.78 -0.83
CA LEU A 7 -10.96 23.69 -1.74
C LEU A 7 -9.87 23.45 -2.79
N SER A 8 -9.28 24.50 -3.36
CA SER A 8 -8.20 24.36 -4.33
C SER A 8 -6.92 23.76 -3.72
N PHE A 9 -6.64 24.05 -2.45
CA PHE A 9 -5.51 23.46 -1.71
C PHE A 9 -5.72 21.99 -1.40
N LEU A 10 -6.94 21.57 -1.07
CA LEU A 10 -7.25 20.19 -0.70
C LEU A 10 -7.50 19.27 -1.89
N ALA A 11 -7.81 19.81 -3.06
CA ALA A 11 -8.16 19.03 -4.21
C ALA A 11 -7.07 18.01 -4.62
N PRO A 12 -5.76 18.36 -4.70
CA PRO A 12 -4.72 17.38 -5.04
C PRO A 12 -4.68 16.22 -4.04
N ALA A 13 -4.75 16.50 -2.74
CA ALA A 13 -4.74 15.48 -1.68
C ALA A 13 -5.96 14.56 -1.77
N PHE A 14 -7.13 15.10 -2.06
CA PHE A 14 -8.35 14.31 -2.25
C PHE A 14 -8.26 13.42 -3.49
N PHE A 15 -7.80 13.94 -4.63
CA PHE A 15 -7.62 13.14 -5.84
C PHE A 15 -6.53 12.08 -5.69
N ALA A 16 -5.42 12.39 -4.99
CA ALA A 16 -4.42 11.39 -4.61
C ALA A 16 -5.07 10.28 -3.77
N SER A 17 -5.86 10.61 -2.77
CA SER A 17 -6.59 9.64 -1.94
C SER A 17 -7.52 8.73 -2.75
N LEU A 18 -8.19 9.27 -3.77
CA LEU A 18 -9.04 8.48 -4.67
C LEU A 18 -8.24 7.48 -5.50
N ILE A 19 -7.12 7.94 -6.06
CA ILE A 19 -6.24 7.10 -6.89
C ILE A 19 -5.62 5.99 -6.02
N LEU A 20 -5.14 6.34 -4.82
CA LEU A 20 -4.62 5.40 -3.84
C LEU A 20 -5.69 4.37 -3.45
N THR A 21 -6.89 4.82 -3.08
CA THR A 21 -8.03 3.95 -2.76
C THR A 21 -8.32 2.98 -3.91
N GLY A 22 -8.31 3.47 -5.15
CA GLY A 22 -8.66 2.68 -6.33
C GLY A 22 -7.79 1.44 -6.47
N ILE A 23 -6.49 1.61 -6.49
CA ILE A 23 -5.54 0.49 -6.67
C ILE A 23 -5.38 -0.35 -5.41
N HIS A 24 -5.29 0.28 -4.21
CA HIS A 24 -5.04 -0.43 -2.96
C HIS A 24 -6.22 -1.31 -2.55
N ALA A 25 -7.47 -0.86 -2.69
CA ALA A 25 -8.63 -1.70 -2.41
C ALA A 25 -8.68 -2.93 -3.33
N TYR A 26 -8.25 -2.81 -4.59
CA TYR A 26 -8.13 -3.95 -5.49
C TYR A 26 -7.02 -4.91 -5.04
N LEU A 27 -5.81 -4.41 -4.82
CA LEU A 27 -4.66 -5.21 -4.38
C LEU A 27 -4.93 -5.83 -3.00
N GLY A 28 -5.62 -5.12 -2.12
CA GLY A 28 -6.00 -5.58 -0.79
C GLY A 28 -6.91 -6.82 -0.81
N VAL A 29 -7.86 -6.91 -1.75
CA VAL A 29 -8.64 -8.13 -1.93
C VAL A 29 -7.72 -9.33 -2.21
N HIS A 30 -6.73 -9.17 -3.08
CA HIS A 30 -5.77 -10.23 -3.38
C HIS A 30 -4.87 -10.56 -2.19
N VAL A 31 -4.39 -9.55 -1.46
CA VAL A 31 -3.50 -9.69 -0.30
C VAL A 31 -4.19 -10.44 0.83
N VAL A 32 -5.44 -10.07 1.14
CA VAL A 32 -6.23 -10.73 2.19
C VAL A 32 -6.57 -12.17 1.82
N GLU A 33 -6.98 -12.44 0.57
CA GLU A 33 -7.27 -13.80 0.10
C GLU A 33 -6.02 -14.71 0.11
N ARG A 34 -4.85 -14.14 -0.15
CA ARG A 34 -3.56 -14.86 -0.10
C ARG A 34 -3.05 -15.07 1.33
N GLY A 35 -3.65 -14.44 2.35
CA GLY A 35 -3.21 -14.48 3.74
C GLY A 35 -1.81 -13.90 3.94
N VAL A 36 -1.49 -12.80 3.25
CA VAL A 36 -0.18 -12.12 3.31
C VAL A 36 -0.35 -10.63 3.67
N ILE A 37 -1.05 -10.38 4.75
CA ILE A 37 -1.52 -9.03 5.14
C ILE A 37 -0.37 -8.04 5.34
N PHE A 38 0.78 -8.49 5.88
CA PHE A 38 1.94 -7.63 6.15
C PHE A 38 2.90 -7.46 4.95
N VAL A 39 2.53 -7.94 3.77
CA VAL A 39 3.39 -7.83 2.57
C VAL A 39 3.66 -6.38 2.19
N ASP A 40 2.67 -5.50 2.36
CA ASP A 40 2.78 -4.07 2.11
C ASP A 40 3.82 -3.41 3.01
N LEU A 41 3.68 -3.60 4.33
CA LEU A 41 4.62 -3.07 5.32
C LEU A 41 6.05 -3.60 5.08
N SER A 42 6.18 -4.87 4.71
CA SER A 42 7.48 -5.47 4.45
C SER A 42 8.13 -4.90 3.19
N LEU A 43 7.40 -4.79 2.08
CA LEU A 43 7.91 -4.17 0.85
C LEU A 43 8.23 -2.69 1.06
N ALA A 44 7.41 -1.96 1.84
CA ALA A 44 7.68 -0.57 2.20
C ALA A 44 9.00 -0.42 2.98
N GLN A 45 9.26 -1.30 3.95
CA GLN A 45 10.52 -1.26 4.72
C GLN A 45 11.73 -1.69 3.88
N ILE A 46 11.56 -2.65 2.98
CA ILE A 46 12.63 -3.03 2.03
C ILE A 46 12.92 -1.86 1.07
N ALA A 47 11.88 -1.17 0.59
CA ALA A 47 12.03 0.04 -0.21
C ALA A 47 12.77 1.15 0.56
N ALA A 48 12.38 1.38 1.82
CA ALA A 48 13.01 2.34 2.71
C ALA A 48 14.49 2.03 2.96
N LEU A 49 14.84 0.75 3.17
CA LEU A 49 16.23 0.32 3.28
C LEU A 49 17.00 0.64 2.00
N GLY A 50 16.42 0.36 0.83
CA GLY A 50 17.01 0.71 -0.45
C GLY A 50 17.25 2.20 -0.61
N ALA A 51 16.26 3.03 -0.24
CA ALA A 51 16.38 4.49 -0.25
C ALA A 51 17.48 4.98 0.71
N THR A 52 17.50 4.45 1.93
CA THR A 52 18.54 4.77 2.94
C THR A 52 19.94 4.47 2.43
N ILE A 53 20.16 3.29 1.84
CA ILE A 53 21.46 2.92 1.27
C ILE A 53 21.82 3.82 0.09
N ALA A 54 20.84 4.18 -0.74
CA ALA A 54 21.05 5.01 -1.92
C ALA A 54 21.54 6.43 -1.56
N ILE A 55 21.06 7.01 -0.47
CA ILE A 55 21.48 8.37 -0.03
C ILE A 55 22.98 8.43 0.26
N PHE A 56 23.59 7.34 0.73
CA PHE A 56 25.04 7.26 0.97
C PHE A 56 25.88 7.09 -0.30
N LEU A 57 25.26 6.87 -1.45
CA LEU A 57 26.00 6.74 -2.71
C LEU A 57 26.40 8.13 -3.23
N PRO A 58 27.60 8.27 -3.83
CA PRO A 58 28.05 9.54 -4.40
C PRO A 58 27.08 10.12 -5.43
N ALA A 59 26.34 9.26 -6.16
CA ALA A 59 25.38 9.69 -7.16
C ALA A 59 24.13 10.38 -6.60
N ALA A 60 23.81 10.18 -5.33
CA ALA A 60 22.70 10.85 -4.63
C ALA A 60 23.11 12.19 -4.03
N HIS A 61 24.42 12.42 -3.82
CA HIS A 61 24.94 13.65 -3.17
C HIS A 61 24.26 14.00 -1.83
N GLY A 62 23.75 12.98 -1.12
CA GLY A 62 22.97 13.18 0.10
C GLY A 62 21.53 13.68 -0.11
N ASP A 63 21.05 13.82 -1.34
CA ASP A 63 19.69 14.25 -1.66
C ASP A 63 18.71 13.07 -1.64
N PRO A 64 17.75 13.01 -0.71
CA PRO A 64 16.73 11.97 -0.65
C PRO A 64 15.79 11.96 -1.86
N HIS A 65 15.65 13.09 -2.56
CA HIS A 65 14.78 13.24 -3.73
C HIS A 65 15.49 12.95 -5.06
N ALA A 66 16.78 12.60 -5.03
CA ALA A 66 17.50 12.24 -6.24
C ALA A 66 16.85 11.03 -6.92
N LYS A 67 16.72 11.07 -8.24
CA LYS A 67 16.10 9.97 -9.01
C LYS A 67 16.75 8.62 -8.77
N ILE A 68 18.04 8.58 -8.47
CA ILE A 68 18.77 7.34 -8.16
C ILE A 68 18.23 6.67 -6.88
N VAL A 69 17.80 7.46 -5.89
CA VAL A 69 17.21 6.95 -4.65
C VAL A 69 15.94 6.16 -4.94
N TYR A 70 15.06 6.70 -5.78
CA TYR A 70 13.85 6.00 -6.21
C TYR A 70 14.17 4.66 -6.91
N TRP A 71 15.11 4.66 -7.87
CA TRP A 71 15.44 3.45 -8.62
C TRP A 71 16.08 2.37 -7.76
N ILE A 72 16.93 2.75 -6.79
CA ILE A 72 17.54 1.79 -5.87
C ILE A 72 16.48 1.27 -4.88
N SER A 73 15.63 2.12 -4.36
CA SER A 73 14.49 1.74 -3.53
C SER A 73 13.61 0.70 -4.25
N LEU A 74 13.28 0.94 -5.52
CA LEU A 74 12.52 0.03 -6.35
C LEU A 74 13.25 -1.29 -6.62
N ALA A 75 14.57 -1.25 -6.85
CA ALA A 75 15.38 -2.46 -7.03
C ALA A 75 15.35 -3.34 -5.78
N PHE A 76 15.47 -2.76 -4.58
CA PHE A 76 15.31 -3.47 -3.32
C PHE A 76 13.91 -4.08 -3.18
N THR A 77 12.88 -3.36 -3.55
CA THR A 77 11.50 -3.85 -3.55
C THR A 77 11.34 -5.07 -4.47
N PHE A 78 11.99 -5.08 -5.64
CA PHE A 78 11.97 -6.24 -6.53
C PHE A 78 12.72 -7.44 -5.97
N ILE A 79 13.79 -7.24 -5.20
CA ILE A 79 14.44 -8.33 -4.45
C ILE A 79 13.45 -8.90 -3.44
N GLY A 80 12.73 -8.07 -2.69
CA GLY A 80 11.67 -8.49 -1.78
C GLY A 80 10.56 -9.27 -2.50
N ALA A 81 10.07 -8.76 -3.63
CA ALA A 81 9.07 -9.41 -4.47
C ALA A 81 9.53 -10.80 -4.95
N PHE A 82 10.78 -10.91 -5.37
CA PHE A 82 11.37 -12.18 -5.76
C PHE A 82 11.41 -13.16 -4.59
N VAL A 83 11.90 -12.74 -3.42
CA VAL A 83 11.93 -13.57 -2.20
C VAL A 83 10.52 -14.07 -1.89
N PHE A 84 9.52 -13.19 -1.84
CA PHE A 84 8.14 -13.57 -1.51
C PHE A 84 7.50 -14.50 -2.54
N SER A 85 7.88 -14.41 -3.81
CA SER A 85 7.38 -15.29 -4.87
C SER A 85 7.97 -16.72 -4.79
N THR A 86 9.16 -16.87 -4.19
CA THR A 86 9.82 -18.19 -4.06
C THR A 86 9.28 -19.00 -2.90
N VAL A 87 8.66 -18.35 -1.90
CA VAL A 87 8.11 -19.01 -0.72
C VAL A 87 6.82 -19.77 -1.08
N ARG A 88 6.84 -21.10 -0.96
CA ARG A 88 5.67 -21.95 -1.24
C ARG A 88 4.66 -21.91 -0.10
N SER A 89 3.41 -21.56 -0.40
CA SER A 89 2.32 -21.55 0.57
C SER A 89 1.78 -22.95 0.90
N THR A 90 1.76 -23.88 -0.07
CA THR A 90 0.98 -25.14 0.01
C THR A 90 1.66 -26.32 0.70
N ARG A 91 2.97 -26.29 0.96
CA ARG A 91 3.70 -27.37 1.62
C ARG A 91 4.73 -26.92 2.67
N ALA A 92 4.80 -25.64 2.96
CA ALA A 92 5.80 -25.12 3.89
C ALA A 92 5.35 -25.33 5.35
N ARG A 93 6.26 -25.86 6.19
CA ARG A 93 6.08 -25.86 7.65
C ARG A 93 6.00 -24.45 8.23
N ILE A 94 6.53 -23.45 7.50
CA ILE A 94 6.59 -22.04 7.92
C ILE A 94 5.56 -21.24 7.09
N PRO A 95 4.60 -20.56 7.72
CA PRO A 95 3.67 -19.67 7.02
C PRO A 95 4.39 -18.59 6.23
N LYS A 96 3.89 -18.26 5.03
CA LYS A 96 4.44 -17.20 4.18
C LYS A 96 4.50 -15.86 4.92
N GLU A 97 3.49 -15.58 5.73
CA GLU A 97 3.37 -14.39 6.56
C GLU A 97 4.53 -14.25 7.58
N ALA A 98 5.01 -15.37 8.15
CA ALA A 98 6.14 -15.34 9.07
C ALA A 98 7.44 -14.89 8.36
N ILE A 99 7.67 -15.32 7.12
CA ILE A 99 8.83 -14.89 6.32
C ILE A 99 8.71 -13.42 5.96
N ILE A 100 7.52 -12.96 5.58
CA ILE A 100 7.24 -11.55 5.32
C ILE A 100 7.53 -10.70 6.57
N GLY A 101 7.06 -11.14 7.74
CA GLY A 101 7.32 -10.46 9.02
C GLY A 101 8.80 -10.41 9.39
N ILE A 102 9.56 -11.48 9.13
CA ILE A 102 11.02 -11.49 9.34
C ILE A 102 11.69 -10.48 8.39
N CYS A 103 11.33 -10.47 7.12
CA CYS A 103 11.87 -9.50 6.15
C CYS A 103 11.57 -8.05 6.57
N TYR A 104 10.36 -7.79 7.06
CA TYR A 104 9.99 -6.50 7.63
C TYR A 104 10.93 -6.10 8.78
N ALA A 105 11.08 -6.97 9.78
CA ALA A 105 11.89 -6.67 10.96
C ALA A 105 13.37 -6.46 10.61
N VAL A 106 13.92 -7.31 9.72
CA VAL A 106 15.32 -7.22 9.27
C VAL A 106 15.54 -5.95 8.45
N ALA A 107 14.66 -5.61 7.51
CA ALA A 107 14.77 -4.41 6.70
C ALA A 107 14.67 -3.14 7.58
N SER A 108 13.73 -3.11 8.54
CA SER A 108 13.60 -2.00 9.49
C SER A 108 14.85 -1.82 10.34
N ALA A 109 15.38 -2.91 10.91
CA ALA A 109 16.59 -2.85 11.72
C ALA A 109 17.83 -2.44 10.88
N ALA A 110 17.95 -2.96 9.66
CA ALA A 110 19.03 -2.59 8.75
C ALA A 110 18.98 -1.11 8.36
N SER A 111 17.78 -0.56 8.14
CA SER A 111 17.60 0.88 7.89
C SER A 111 18.09 1.71 9.08
N ILE A 112 17.70 1.35 10.31
CA ILE A 112 18.16 2.04 11.53
C ILE A 112 19.68 1.95 11.64
N LEU A 113 20.29 0.79 11.40
CA LEU A 113 21.74 0.62 11.43
C LEU A 113 22.45 1.45 10.37
N ALA A 114 21.92 1.49 9.15
CA ALA A 114 22.46 2.33 8.09
C ALA A 114 22.41 3.81 8.48
N MET A 115 21.27 4.26 9.01
CA MET A 115 21.04 5.65 9.41
C MET A 115 21.87 6.07 10.64
N SER A 116 22.22 5.13 11.54
CA SER A 116 23.07 5.46 12.71
C SER A 116 24.46 6.02 12.34
N LYS A 117 24.82 5.98 11.07
CA LYS A 117 26.07 6.55 10.52
C LYS A 117 25.91 7.97 9.96
N ALA A 118 24.69 8.44 9.83
CA ALA A 118 24.39 9.75 9.29
C ALA A 118 23.92 10.69 10.42
N THR A 119 24.13 12.01 10.30
CA THR A 119 24.01 12.96 11.40
C THR A 119 22.69 13.75 11.47
N SER A 120 21.71 13.53 10.55
CA SER A 120 20.51 14.40 10.42
C SER A 120 19.14 13.68 10.33
N GLU A 121 18.90 12.54 10.97
CA GLU A 121 18.12 11.47 10.37
C GLU A 121 16.82 11.03 11.05
N SER A 122 16.54 11.48 12.26
CA SER A 122 15.31 11.11 12.97
C SER A 122 14.04 11.72 12.33
N GLU A 123 14.16 12.86 11.67
CA GLU A 123 13.04 13.52 10.98
C GLU A 123 12.64 12.75 9.72
N HIS A 124 13.60 12.28 8.93
CA HIS A 124 13.32 11.59 7.68
C HIS A 124 12.57 10.25 7.87
N LEU A 125 12.92 9.49 8.93
CA LEU A 125 12.16 8.28 9.28
C LEU A 125 10.72 8.60 9.69
N LYS A 126 10.53 9.67 10.42
CA LYS A 126 9.20 10.12 10.84
C LYS A 126 8.35 10.51 9.63
N ASP A 127 8.93 11.23 8.68
CA ASP A 127 8.25 11.67 7.47
C ASP A 127 7.84 10.48 6.58
N MET A 128 8.70 9.48 6.45
CA MET A 128 8.37 8.24 5.72
C MET A 128 7.22 7.45 6.38
N LEU A 129 7.13 7.42 7.71
CA LEU A 129 6.07 6.69 8.40
C LEU A 129 4.73 7.42 8.33
N VAL A 130 4.74 8.73 8.50
CA VAL A 130 3.52 9.54 8.59
C VAL A 130 3.07 10.02 7.21
N GLY A 131 4.01 10.30 6.31
CA GLY A 131 3.73 10.89 5.00
C GLY A 131 3.12 12.29 5.11
N ASN A 132 3.02 12.99 3.99
CA ASN A 132 2.33 14.28 3.93
C ASN A 132 1.46 14.39 2.68
N ILE A 133 0.34 13.69 2.70
CA ILE A 133 -0.60 13.67 1.55
C ILE A 133 -1.13 15.06 1.18
N LEU A 134 -1.09 16.04 2.10
CA LEU A 134 -1.49 17.43 1.81
C LEU A 134 -0.48 18.19 0.96
N ALA A 135 0.80 17.76 0.97
CA ALA A 135 1.85 18.40 0.18
C ALA A 135 1.88 17.93 -1.29
N VAL A 136 1.02 16.97 -1.66
CA VAL A 136 1.00 16.41 -3.01
C VAL A 136 0.62 17.46 -4.05
N SER A 137 1.39 17.52 -5.14
CA SER A 137 1.16 18.40 -6.29
C SER A 137 0.25 17.73 -7.34
N TRP A 138 -0.36 18.54 -8.22
CA TRP A 138 -1.11 18.02 -9.38
C TRP A 138 -0.25 17.19 -10.33
N THR A 139 1.03 17.48 -10.44
CA THR A 139 1.98 16.70 -11.25
C THR A 139 2.12 15.30 -10.68
N GLU A 140 2.35 15.17 -9.37
CA GLU A 140 2.44 13.88 -8.69
C GLU A 140 1.14 13.09 -8.76
N VAL A 141 -0.02 13.77 -8.65
CA VAL A 141 -1.35 13.16 -8.86
C VAL A 141 -1.44 12.56 -10.26
N GLY A 142 -1.01 13.30 -11.29
CA GLY A 142 -1.02 12.85 -12.68
C GLY A 142 -0.09 11.66 -12.93
N GLU A 143 1.14 11.73 -12.45
CA GLU A 143 2.13 10.65 -12.55
C GLU A 143 1.65 9.37 -11.84
N THR A 144 1.09 9.52 -10.65
CA THR A 144 0.52 8.40 -9.87
C THR A 144 -0.69 7.80 -10.57
N ALA A 145 -1.58 8.62 -11.12
CA ALA A 145 -2.74 8.17 -11.89
C ALA A 145 -2.32 7.36 -13.12
N LEU A 146 -1.30 7.82 -13.84
CA LEU A 146 -0.77 7.13 -15.02
C LEU A 146 -0.15 5.78 -14.63
N LEU A 147 0.70 5.76 -13.61
CA LEU A 147 1.35 4.55 -13.12
C LEU A 147 0.31 3.52 -12.66
N TYR A 148 -0.63 3.93 -11.82
CA TYR A 148 -1.64 3.00 -11.29
C TYR A 148 -2.68 2.61 -12.33
N GLY A 149 -2.96 3.48 -13.29
CA GLY A 149 -3.77 3.16 -14.47
C GLY A 149 -3.11 2.07 -15.31
N ALA A 150 -1.82 2.16 -15.56
CA ALA A 150 -1.05 1.15 -16.29
C ALA A 150 -1.00 -0.18 -15.54
N ILE A 151 -0.74 -0.17 -14.22
CA ILE A 151 -0.75 -1.37 -13.37
C ILE A 151 -2.16 -1.95 -13.30
N GLY A 152 -3.18 -1.13 -13.11
CA GLY A 152 -4.57 -1.55 -13.10
C GLY A 152 -5.00 -2.22 -14.40
N LEU A 153 -4.58 -1.65 -15.54
CA LEU A 153 -4.82 -2.24 -16.87
C LEU A 153 -4.11 -3.60 -17.01
N PHE A 154 -2.85 -3.69 -16.59
CA PHE A 154 -2.10 -4.95 -16.56
C PHE A 154 -2.85 -6.01 -15.73
N HIS A 155 -3.26 -5.66 -14.53
CA HIS A 155 -4.04 -6.56 -13.66
C HIS A 155 -5.41 -6.90 -14.25
N TYR A 156 -6.08 -5.97 -14.92
CA TYR A 156 -7.36 -6.22 -15.58
C TYR A 156 -7.23 -7.20 -16.75
N VAL A 157 -6.19 -7.05 -17.59
CA VAL A 157 -5.90 -7.97 -18.70
C VAL A 157 -5.65 -9.39 -18.18
N PHE A 158 -4.87 -9.52 -17.12
CA PHE A 158 -4.51 -10.82 -16.54
C PHE A 158 -5.37 -11.21 -15.34
N ARG A 159 -6.51 -10.57 -15.10
CA ARG A 159 -7.35 -10.75 -13.90
C ARG A 159 -7.72 -12.19 -13.60
N ARG A 160 -7.95 -13.02 -14.63
CA ARG A 160 -8.29 -14.43 -14.44
C ARG A 160 -7.16 -15.19 -13.74
N ARG A 161 -5.91 -14.93 -14.10
CA ARG A 161 -4.74 -15.57 -13.50
C ARG A 161 -4.50 -15.10 -12.08
N PHE A 162 -4.55 -13.78 -11.87
CA PHE A 162 -4.37 -13.24 -10.52
C PHE A 162 -5.46 -13.70 -9.56
N LEU A 163 -6.72 -13.71 -9.98
CA LEU A 163 -7.83 -14.18 -9.16
C LEU A 163 -7.75 -15.70 -8.89
N GLU A 164 -7.45 -16.51 -9.90
CA GLU A 164 -7.31 -17.96 -9.75
C GLU A 164 -6.25 -18.29 -8.68
N ILE A 165 -5.09 -17.67 -8.77
CA ILE A 165 -3.98 -17.90 -7.81
C ILE A 165 -4.31 -17.36 -6.42
N SER A 166 -5.00 -16.23 -6.31
CA SER A 166 -5.34 -15.65 -5.00
C SER A 166 -6.42 -16.43 -4.28
N MET A 167 -7.40 -16.98 -5.02
CA MET A 167 -8.50 -17.75 -4.42
C MET A 167 -8.14 -19.21 -4.15
N ASP A 168 -7.40 -19.86 -5.06
CA ASP A 168 -7.01 -21.28 -4.93
C ASP A 168 -5.67 -21.54 -5.65
N PRO A 169 -4.54 -21.26 -5.00
CA PRO A 169 -3.22 -21.48 -5.57
C PRO A 169 -2.93 -22.96 -5.89
N HIS A 170 -3.50 -23.88 -5.11
CA HIS A 170 -3.32 -25.31 -5.34
C HIS A 170 -4.01 -25.76 -6.65
N ARG A 171 -5.23 -25.30 -6.87
CA ARG A 171 -5.97 -25.60 -8.10
C ARG A 171 -5.28 -24.99 -9.34
N ALA A 172 -4.72 -23.80 -9.21
CA ALA A 172 -3.93 -23.18 -10.26
C ALA A 172 -2.69 -24.01 -10.61
N GLU A 173 -1.97 -24.53 -9.61
CA GLU A 173 -0.78 -25.38 -9.78
C GLU A 173 -1.14 -26.70 -10.48
N VAL A 174 -2.24 -27.38 -10.10
CA VAL A 174 -2.73 -28.61 -10.73
C VAL A 174 -3.09 -28.39 -12.21
N ARG A 175 -3.56 -27.20 -12.57
CA ARG A 175 -3.85 -26.80 -13.96
C ARG A 175 -2.60 -26.39 -14.77
N GLY A 176 -1.40 -26.56 -14.22
CA GLY A 176 -0.14 -26.23 -14.90
C GLY A 176 0.19 -24.73 -14.90
N VAL A 177 -0.50 -23.91 -14.11
CA VAL A 177 -0.18 -22.49 -14.00
C VAL A 177 1.09 -22.33 -13.16
N SER A 178 2.09 -21.61 -13.68
CA SER A 178 3.29 -21.28 -12.94
C SER A 178 3.02 -20.25 -11.84
N VAL A 179 2.58 -20.72 -10.65
CA VAL A 179 2.23 -19.86 -9.51
C VAL A 179 3.38 -18.93 -9.13
N ARG A 180 4.65 -19.42 -9.14
CA ARG A 180 5.81 -18.60 -8.82
C ARG A 180 5.98 -17.38 -9.74
N PHE A 181 5.82 -17.60 -11.05
CA PHE A 181 5.96 -16.53 -12.04
C PHE A 181 4.87 -15.47 -11.86
N TRP A 182 3.61 -15.88 -11.68
CA TRP A 182 2.50 -14.96 -11.47
C TRP A 182 2.53 -14.28 -10.10
N ASP A 183 3.03 -14.97 -9.06
CA ASP A 183 3.28 -14.37 -7.76
C ASP A 183 4.38 -13.31 -7.85
N PHE A 184 5.47 -13.58 -8.60
CA PHE A 184 6.49 -12.58 -8.83
C PHE A 184 5.93 -11.35 -9.55
N LEU A 185 5.13 -11.53 -10.61
CA LEU A 185 4.49 -10.41 -11.31
C LEU A 185 3.54 -9.62 -10.41
N PHE A 186 2.79 -10.33 -9.55
CA PHE A 186 1.93 -9.68 -8.57
C PHE A 186 2.74 -8.84 -7.58
N TYR A 187 3.76 -9.42 -6.94
CA TYR A 187 4.56 -8.68 -5.95
C TYR A 187 5.42 -7.59 -6.59
N ALA A 188 5.90 -7.78 -7.82
CA ALA A 188 6.65 -6.75 -8.54
C ALA A 188 5.75 -5.56 -8.89
N SER A 189 4.57 -5.79 -9.47
CA SER A 189 3.60 -4.72 -9.75
C SER A 189 3.11 -4.03 -8.48
N PHE A 190 2.88 -4.81 -7.42
CA PHE A 190 2.55 -4.29 -6.10
C PHE A 190 3.70 -3.45 -5.51
N GLY A 191 4.95 -3.86 -5.73
CA GLY A 191 6.13 -3.11 -5.31
C GLY A 191 6.22 -1.72 -5.93
N PHE A 192 5.89 -1.56 -7.22
CA PHE A 192 5.77 -0.23 -7.84
C PHE A 192 4.73 0.63 -7.12
N VAL A 193 3.56 0.05 -6.81
CA VAL A 193 2.50 0.77 -6.12
C VAL A 193 2.95 1.19 -4.72
N VAL A 194 3.51 0.26 -3.93
CA VAL A 194 3.96 0.54 -2.55
C VAL A 194 5.05 1.60 -2.54
N THR A 195 6.09 1.44 -3.36
CA THR A 195 7.22 2.39 -3.37
C THR A 195 6.78 3.81 -3.71
N SER A 196 5.85 3.97 -4.65
CA SER A 196 5.34 5.29 -5.03
C SER A 196 4.29 5.84 -4.04
N SER A 197 3.42 4.99 -3.48
CA SER A 197 2.37 5.44 -2.56
C SER A 197 2.93 5.84 -1.19
N VAL A 198 3.96 5.14 -0.71
CA VAL A 198 4.59 5.45 0.58
C VAL A 198 5.25 6.83 0.57
N SER A 199 5.85 7.24 -0.53
CA SER A 199 6.43 8.59 -0.66
C SER A 199 5.38 9.71 -0.60
N ILE A 200 4.14 9.43 -1.00
CA ILE A 200 3.03 10.39 -1.01
C ILE A 200 2.27 10.39 0.31
N ALA A 201 1.89 9.22 0.79
CA ALA A 201 0.91 9.07 1.87
C ALA A 201 1.49 8.48 3.16
N GLY A 202 2.74 8.00 3.14
CA GLY A 202 3.37 7.32 4.26
C GLY A 202 2.88 5.88 4.44
N VAL A 203 3.68 5.09 5.16
CA VAL A 203 3.46 3.64 5.32
C VAL A 203 2.13 3.32 5.99
N LEU A 204 1.76 4.06 7.05
CA LEU A 204 0.56 3.78 7.83
C LEU A 204 -0.73 4.00 7.03
N LEU A 205 -0.79 5.10 6.26
CA LEU A 205 -1.98 5.41 5.47
C LEU A 205 -2.11 4.47 4.27
N VAL A 206 -1.00 4.11 3.62
CA VAL A 206 -0.96 3.15 2.52
C VAL A 206 -1.46 1.78 2.98
N PHE A 207 -0.94 1.27 4.10
CA PHE A 207 -1.42 0.01 4.71
C PHE A 207 -2.91 0.08 5.01
N CYS A 208 -3.39 1.21 5.52
CA CYS A 208 -4.80 1.42 5.82
C CYS A 208 -5.67 1.33 4.56
N TYR A 209 -5.29 1.99 3.47
CA TYR A 209 -5.99 1.91 2.18
C TYR A 209 -6.05 0.49 1.60
N LEU A 210 -5.01 -0.31 1.85
CA LEU A 210 -4.94 -1.68 1.37
C LEU A 210 -5.88 -2.60 2.15
N ILE A 211 -5.77 -2.58 3.48
CA ILE A 211 -6.37 -3.61 4.33
C ILE A 211 -7.79 -3.24 4.76
N VAL A 212 -8.02 -2.01 5.25
CA VAL A 212 -9.28 -1.69 5.92
C VAL A 212 -10.49 -1.75 4.97
N PRO A 213 -10.46 -1.15 3.74
CA PRO A 213 -11.56 -1.28 2.80
C PRO A 213 -11.81 -2.72 2.36
N SER A 214 -10.73 -3.51 2.22
CA SER A 214 -10.82 -4.91 1.80
C SER A 214 -11.47 -5.79 2.88
N VAL A 215 -11.05 -5.63 4.14
CA VAL A 215 -11.63 -6.33 5.30
C VAL A 215 -13.09 -5.92 5.49
N ALA A 216 -13.40 -4.62 5.46
CA ALA A 216 -14.76 -4.13 5.55
C ALA A 216 -15.67 -4.72 4.46
N ALA A 217 -15.19 -4.78 3.22
CA ALA A 217 -15.94 -5.36 2.11
C ALA A 217 -16.20 -6.86 2.29
N MET A 218 -15.26 -7.61 2.88
CA MET A 218 -15.42 -9.04 3.15
C MET A 218 -16.49 -9.33 4.22
N LEU A 219 -16.79 -8.37 5.10
CA LEU A 219 -17.87 -8.52 6.07
C LEU A 219 -19.26 -8.61 5.41
N TYR A 220 -19.43 -8.00 4.22
CA TYR A 220 -20.74 -7.82 3.57
C TYR A 220 -20.85 -8.50 2.20
N ALA A 221 -19.74 -8.92 1.58
CA ALA A 221 -19.75 -9.43 0.21
C ALA A 221 -18.85 -10.65 0.02
N GLN A 222 -19.34 -11.61 -0.80
CA GLN A 222 -18.57 -12.78 -1.22
C GLN A 222 -17.91 -12.59 -2.59
N SER A 223 -18.59 -11.89 -3.51
CA SER A 223 -18.07 -11.70 -4.87
C SER A 223 -17.06 -10.54 -4.94
N VAL A 224 -15.99 -10.72 -5.71
CA VAL A 224 -14.93 -9.74 -5.89
C VAL A 224 -15.47 -8.37 -6.34
N GLY A 225 -16.40 -8.36 -7.30
CA GLY A 225 -16.98 -7.10 -7.79
C GLY A 225 -17.72 -6.31 -6.70
N LYS A 226 -18.50 -7.00 -5.84
CA LYS A 226 -19.16 -6.35 -4.71
C LYS A 226 -18.16 -5.87 -3.65
N ARG A 227 -17.11 -6.68 -3.39
CA ARG A 227 -16.03 -6.28 -2.47
C ARG A 227 -15.31 -5.00 -2.95
N LEU A 228 -15.02 -4.91 -4.24
CA LEU A 228 -14.42 -3.70 -4.83
C LEU A 228 -15.34 -2.50 -4.72
N ALA A 229 -16.64 -2.66 -5.02
CA ALA A 229 -17.60 -1.57 -4.92
C ALA A 229 -17.71 -1.03 -3.48
N ILE A 230 -17.80 -1.93 -2.48
CA ILE A 230 -17.82 -1.54 -1.06
C ILE A 230 -16.49 -0.90 -0.65
N GLY A 231 -15.36 -1.51 -1.01
CA GLY A 231 -14.03 -1.00 -0.68
C GLY A 231 -13.77 0.39 -1.26
N TRP A 232 -14.11 0.61 -2.51
CA TRP A 232 -13.97 1.91 -3.16
C TRP A 232 -14.91 2.97 -2.56
N SER A 233 -16.17 2.61 -2.32
CA SER A 233 -17.12 3.53 -1.69
C SER A 233 -16.69 3.93 -0.28
N MET A 234 -16.32 2.94 0.54
CA MET A 234 -15.79 3.17 1.88
C MET A 234 -14.53 4.03 1.83
N GLY A 235 -13.53 3.62 1.02
CA GLY A 235 -12.27 4.32 0.91
C GLY A 235 -12.43 5.78 0.51
N THR A 236 -13.28 6.06 -0.47
CA THR A 236 -13.58 7.42 -0.93
C THR A 236 -14.27 8.27 0.15
N ILE A 237 -15.34 7.74 0.76
CA ILE A 237 -16.13 8.47 1.77
C ILE A 237 -15.28 8.74 3.01
N VAL A 238 -14.54 7.71 3.49
CA VAL A 238 -13.75 7.83 4.71
C VAL A 238 -12.54 8.75 4.49
N SER A 239 -11.92 8.72 3.31
CA SER A 239 -10.84 9.67 2.98
C SER A 239 -11.35 11.13 2.97
N ALA A 240 -12.49 11.39 2.34
CA ALA A 240 -13.09 12.71 2.35
C ALA A 240 -13.42 13.18 3.77
N LEU A 241 -14.02 12.30 4.58
CA LEU A 241 -14.34 12.58 5.99
C LEU A 241 -13.06 12.82 6.82
N GLY A 242 -12.04 11.99 6.65
CA GLY A 242 -10.79 12.12 7.38
C GLY A 242 -10.03 13.40 7.04
N VAL A 243 -9.98 13.79 5.77
CA VAL A 243 -9.41 15.08 5.33
C VAL A 243 -10.20 16.24 5.95
N TYR A 244 -11.54 16.16 5.91
CA TYR A 244 -12.39 17.20 6.51
C TYR A 244 -12.16 17.32 8.02
N LEU A 245 -12.14 16.20 8.75
CA LEU A 245 -11.89 16.18 10.20
C LEU A 245 -10.49 16.69 10.55
N SER A 246 -9.47 16.35 9.78
CA SER A 246 -8.10 16.85 9.95
C SER A 246 -8.07 18.38 9.96
N LEU A 247 -8.77 19.00 9.02
CA LEU A 247 -8.85 20.46 8.93
C LEU A 247 -9.63 21.10 10.07
N GLN A 248 -10.78 20.51 10.45
CA GLN A 248 -11.61 21.08 11.49
C GLN A 248 -10.97 21.00 12.88
N LEU A 249 -10.16 19.97 13.11
CA LEU A 249 -9.54 19.66 14.39
C LEU A 249 -8.04 20.03 14.45
N ASP A 250 -7.49 20.58 13.36
CA ASP A 250 -6.06 20.91 13.22
C ASP A 250 -5.14 19.70 13.57
N LEU A 251 -5.47 18.54 12.98
CA LEU A 251 -4.76 17.29 13.24
C LEU A 251 -3.96 16.82 12.01
N PRO A 252 -2.88 16.03 12.19
CA PRO A 252 -2.13 15.42 11.10
C PRO A 252 -3.04 14.58 10.18
N THR A 253 -3.10 14.93 8.88
CA THR A 253 -4.11 14.39 7.95
C THR A 253 -4.00 12.89 7.77
N GLY A 254 -2.80 12.34 7.58
CA GLY A 254 -2.61 10.90 7.42
C GLY A 254 -3.13 10.11 8.62
N ALA A 255 -2.74 10.51 9.84
CA ALA A 255 -3.17 9.86 11.07
C ALA A 255 -4.69 9.99 11.28
N THR A 256 -5.28 11.13 10.97
CA THR A 256 -6.73 11.36 11.09
C THR A 256 -7.52 10.46 10.13
N ILE A 257 -7.07 10.32 8.88
CA ILE A 257 -7.69 9.40 7.93
C ILE A 257 -7.60 7.95 8.46
N VAL A 258 -6.44 7.50 8.94
CA VAL A 258 -6.24 6.15 9.49
C VAL A 258 -7.20 5.89 10.66
N CYS A 259 -7.28 6.79 11.63
CA CYS A 259 -8.19 6.67 12.76
C CYS A 259 -9.66 6.65 12.32
N THR A 260 -10.03 7.46 11.32
CA THR A 260 -11.39 7.48 10.75
C THR A 260 -11.72 6.14 10.08
N PHE A 261 -10.79 5.55 9.34
CA PHE A 261 -10.94 4.20 8.79
C PHE A 261 -11.18 3.14 9.86
N GLY A 262 -10.39 3.17 10.93
CA GLY A 262 -10.54 2.25 12.05
C GLY A 262 -11.91 2.38 12.71
N LEU A 263 -12.36 3.61 12.98
CA LEU A 263 -13.66 3.87 13.57
C LEU A 263 -14.81 3.37 12.68
N VAL A 264 -14.76 3.69 11.38
CA VAL A 264 -15.80 3.26 10.42
C VAL A 264 -15.81 1.75 10.27
N LEU A 265 -14.65 1.07 10.26
CA LEU A 265 -14.59 -0.40 10.24
C LEU A 265 -15.27 -1.01 11.48
N ILE A 266 -15.00 -0.46 12.67
CA ILE A 266 -15.64 -0.92 13.92
C ILE A 266 -17.16 -0.74 13.82
N LEU A 267 -17.64 0.43 13.37
CA LEU A 267 -19.07 0.70 13.20
C LEU A 267 -19.71 -0.28 12.19
N MET A 268 -19.04 -0.55 11.07
CA MET A 268 -19.50 -1.53 10.10
C MET A 268 -19.54 -2.94 10.69
N ALA A 269 -18.53 -3.35 11.45
CA ALA A 269 -18.49 -4.67 12.08
C ALA A 269 -19.61 -4.86 13.10
N VAL A 270 -19.89 -3.84 13.91
CA VAL A 270 -21.00 -3.84 14.89
C VAL A 270 -22.37 -3.82 14.19
N ALA A 271 -22.50 -3.11 13.08
CA ALA A 271 -23.74 -3.04 12.31
C ALA A 271 -24.06 -4.32 11.52
N ARG A 272 -23.06 -5.16 11.21
CA ARG A 272 -23.22 -6.38 10.39
C ARG A 272 -24.39 -7.29 10.82
N PRO A 273 -24.59 -7.61 12.12
CA PRO A 273 -25.71 -8.48 12.53
C PRO A 273 -27.09 -7.93 12.16
N LEU A 274 -27.21 -6.62 11.98
CA LEU A 274 -28.48 -5.97 11.60
C LEU A 274 -28.83 -6.20 10.11
N PHE A 275 -27.82 -6.45 9.26
CA PHE A 275 -27.99 -6.68 7.82
C PHE A 275 -28.06 -8.17 7.44
N ASN A 276 -27.76 -9.09 8.37
CA ASN A 276 -27.84 -10.53 8.17
C ASN A 276 -29.17 -11.14 8.67
N ARG A 277 -30.15 -10.30 8.95
CA ARG A 277 -31.55 -10.70 9.19
C ARG A 277 -32.35 -10.48 7.90
#